data_3747912606fbebc7271999d13861f056
#
_entry.id   3747912606fbebc7271999d13861f056
#
_cell.length_a   1.000
_cell.length_b   1.000
_cell.length_c   1.000
_cell.angle_alpha   90.00
_cell.angle_beta   90.00
_cell.angle_gamma   90.00
#
_symmetry.space_group_name_H-M   'P 1'
#
loop_
_entity.id
_entity.type
_entity.pdbx_description
1 polymer ?
#
loop_
_entity_poly.entity_id
_entity_poly.type
_entity_poly.pdbx_seq_one_letter_code
_entity_poly.pdbx_strand_id
1 'polypeptide(L)'
;MLNESEILTAIRDCFDPEFKLNLVDLGVIYGVETGPDPDSTPKWPRQWVKVTMTLARQESPANGMVIEQVQNRLAGISDISKVEVNLVWEPQWTPHRISDAGRRQKGSQAGLVSIS
;
A
#
# COMPACT_ATOMS: atom_id res chain seq x y z
N MET A 1 -14.63 -12.39 -5.66
CA MET A 1 -14.06 -11.01 -5.57
C MET A 1 -13.16 -10.92 -4.34
N LEU A 2 -12.15 -10.09 -4.44
CA LEU A 2 -11.25 -9.86 -3.32
C LEU A 2 -11.90 -8.93 -2.30
N ASN A 3 -11.71 -9.24 -1.01
CA ASN A 3 -12.12 -8.33 0.06
C ASN A 3 -11.00 -7.36 0.41
N GLU A 4 -11.28 -6.43 1.31
CA GLU A 4 -10.30 -5.43 1.72
C GLU A 4 -9.02 -6.06 2.27
N SER A 5 -9.15 -7.10 3.10
CA SER A 5 -8.00 -7.78 3.69
C SER A 5 -7.09 -8.41 2.64
N GLU A 6 -7.68 -9.02 1.62
CA GLU A 6 -6.93 -9.62 0.52
C GLU A 6 -6.21 -8.56 -0.31
N ILE A 7 -6.85 -7.42 -0.53
CA ILE A 7 -6.23 -6.30 -1.23
C ILE A 7 -5.06 -5.74 -0.43
N LEU A 8 -5.22 -5.57 0.88
CA LEU A 8 -4.13 -5.13 1.76
C LEU A 8 -2.97 -6.12 1.75
N THR A 9 -3.26 -7.41 1.72
CA THR A 9 -2.21 -8.44 1.61
C THR A 9 -1.40 -8.27 0.33
N ALA A 10 -2.07 -7.96 -0.78
CA ALA A 10 -1.38 -7.70 -2.04
C ALA A 10 -0.49 -6.45 -1.93
N ILE A 11 -0.97 -5.40 -1.27
CA ILE A 11 -0.21 -4.16 -1.09
C ILE A 11 1.02 -4.37 -0.21
N ARG A 12 1.05 -5.40 0.63
CA ARG A 12 2.23 -5.75 1.42
C ARG A 12 3.44 -6.15 0.55
N ASP A 13 3.23 -6.43 -0.71
CA ASP A 13 4.33 -6.66 -1.66
C ASP A 13 4.98 -5.37 -2.16
N CYS A 14 4.45 -4.22 -1.78
CA CYS A 14 4.97 -2.90 -2.14
C CYS A 14 5.74 -2.32 -0.95
N PHE A 15 6.92 -1.76 -1.21
CA PHE A 15 7.84 -1.31 -0.16
C PHE A 15 8.23 0.14 -0.36
N ASP A 16 8.43 0.83 0.77
CA ASP A 16 9.07 2.13 0.77
C ASP A 16 10.59 1.93 0.77
N PRO A 17 11.33 2.51 -0.19
CA PRO A 17 12.77 2.26 -0.28
C PRO A 17 13.59 2.92 0.83
N GLU A 18 13.07 3.98 1.45
CA GLU A 18 13.78 4.67 2.54
C GLU A 18 13.63 3.94 3.87
N PHE A 19 12.40 3.54 4.19
CA PHE A 19 12.10 2.86 5.46
C PHE A 19 12.29 1.36 5.36
N LYS A 20 12.33 0.79 4.16
CA LYS A 20 12.49 -0.65 3.91
C LYS A 20 11.40 -1.47 4.60
N LEU A 21 10.21 -0.91 4.65
CA LEU A 21 9.01 -1.55 5.18
C LEU A 21 7.97 -1.64 4.07
N ASN A 22 7.12 -2.67 4.14
CA ASN A 22 5.98 -2.71 3.26
C ASN A 22 5.02 -1.57 3.62
N LEU A 23 4.25 -1.12 2.65
CA LEU A 23 3.44 0.09 2.79
C LEU A 23 2.33 -0.04 3.84
N VAL A 24 1.83 -1.26 4.05
CA VAL A 24 0.79 -1.49 5.06
C VAL A 24 1.36 -1.33 6.46
N ASP A 25 2.49 -1.97 6.74
CA ASP A 25 3.13 -1.87 8.05
C ASP A 25 3.74 -0.49 8.30
N LEU A 26 4.16 0.20 7.24
CA LEU A 26 4.62 1.59 7.35
C LEU A 26 3.49 2.52 7.82
N GLY A 27 2.23 2.16 7.53
CA GLY A 27 1.09 2.94 7.97
C GLY A 27 0.69 4.06 7.02
N VAL A 28 1.05 3.94 5.73
CA VAL A 28 0.69 4.96 4.73
C VAL A 28 -0.60 4.62 3.97
N ILE A 29 -1.15 3.41 4.13
CA ILE A 29 -2.41 3.04 3.51
C ILE A 29 -3.54 3.40 4.46
N TYR A 30 -4.32 4.42 4.10
CA TYR A 30 -5.36 4.96 4.97
C TYR A 30 -6.73 4.33 4.73
N GLY A 31 -6.96 3.77 3.56
CA GLY A 31 -8.22 3.12 3.28
C GLY A 31 -8.20 2.37 1.95
N VAL A 32 -9.01 1.35 1.88
CA VAL A 32 -9.23 0.58 0.65
C VAL A 32 -10.73 0.45 0.46
N GLU A 33 -11.21 0.87 -0.70
CA GLU A 33 -12.60 0.68 -1.09
C GLU A 33 -12.63 -0.19 -2.34
N THR A 34 -13.62 -1.05 -2.45
CA THR A 34 -13.77 -1.92 -3.61
C THR A 34 -15.24 -2.21 -3.85
N GLY A 35 -15.57 -2.47 -5.10
CA GLY A 35 -16.93 -2.82 -5.49
C GLY A 35 -16.94 -3.46 -6.87
N PRO A 36 -18.08 -3.99 -7.30
CA PRO A 36 -18.19 -4.62 -8.61
C PRO A 36 -18.02 -3.58 -9.71
N ASP A 37 -17.28 -3.95 -10.76
CA ASP A 37 -17.17 -3.11 -11.96
C ASP A 37 -18.44 -3.26 -12.78
N PRO A 38 -19.24 -2.20 -12.94
CA PRO A 38 -20.49 -2.28 -13.71
C PRO A 38 -20.27 -2.60 -15.18
N ASP A 39 -19.07 -2.39 -15.69
CA ASP A 39 -18.72 -2.67 -17.09
C ASP A 39 -18.27 -4.13 -17.28
N SER A 40 -18.09 -4.89 -16.22
CA SER A 40 -17.69 -6.29 -16.32
C SER A 40 -18.90 -7.17 -16.67
N THR A 41 -18.62 -8.37 -17.24
CA THR A 41 -19.67 -9.28 -17.65
C THR A 41 -19.98 -10.29 -16.53
N PRO A 42 -21.21 -10.85 -16.48
CA PRO A 42 -21.55 -11.89 -15.49
C PRO A 42 -20.66 -13.12 -15.58
N LYS A 43 -20.12 -13.42 -16.76
CA LYS A 43 -19.23 -14.58 -16.95
C LYS A 43 -17.82 -14.31 -16.44
N TRP A 44 -17.44 -13.03 -16.36
CA TRP A 44 -16.13 -12.60 -15.86
C TRP A 44 -16.32 -11.38 -14.99
N PRO A 45 -16.84 -11.58 -13.78
CA PRO A 45 -17.04 -10.46 -12.86
C PRO A 45 -15.71 -9.92 -12.41
N ARG A 46 -15.57 -8.59 -12.47
CA ARG A 46 -14.36 -7.89 -12.05
C ARG A 46 -14.74 -6.77 -11.09
N GLN A 47 -13.76 -6.23 -10.42
CA GLN A 47 -13.98 -5.21 -9.40
C GLN A 47 -13.06 -4.02 -9.60
N TRP A 48 -13.53 -2.87 -9.16
CA TRP A 48 -12.69 -1.68 -9.04
C TRP A 48 -12.11 -1.62 -7.62
N VAL A 49 -10.94 -0.98 -7.51
CA VAL A 49 -10.29 -0.76 -6.22
C VAL A 49 -9.84 0.68 -6.15
N LYS A 50 -10.14 1.33 -5.04
CA LYS A 50 -9.65 2.67 -4.73
C LYS A 50 -8.82 2.59 -3.45
N VAL A 51 -7.56 2.98 -3.54
CA VAL A 51 -6.65 3.03 -2.41
C VAL A 51 -6.44 4.49 -2.02
N THR A 52 -6.75 4.82 -0.78
CA THR A 52 -6.43 6.13 -0.21
C THR A 52 -5.16 5.99 0.60
N MET A 53 -4.12 6.71 0.22
CA MET A 53 -2.83 6.59 0.86
C MET A 53 -2.13 7.95 0.96
N THR A 54 -1.16 8.00 1.84
CA THR A 54 -0.23 9.12 1.94
C THR A 54 1.19 8.61 1.66
N LEU A 55 2.16 9.48 1.84
CA LEU A 55 3.58 9.15 1.73
C LEU A 55 4.29 9.70 2.97
N ALA A 56 5.38 9.04 3.37
CA ALA A 56 6.09 9.42 4.58
C ALA A 56 6.75 10.80 4.46
N ARG A 57 7.18 11.15 3.26
CA ARG A 57 7.77 12.45 2.98
C ARG A 57 7.19 13.05 1.72
N GLN A 58 6.82 14.33 1.78
CA GLN A 58 6.20 15.02 0.66
C GLN A 58 7.16 15.22 -0.52
N GLU A 59 8.44 15.40 -0.23
CA GLU A 59 9.44 15.78 -1.24
C GLU A 59 10.45 14.69 -1.57
N SER A 60 10.09 13.42 -1.34
CA SER A 60 10.98 12.33 -1.69
C SER A 60 10.95 12.04 -3.19
N PRO A 61 12.11 11.89 -3.85
CA PRO A 61 12.15 11.50 -5.26
C PRO A 61 11.60 10.10 -5.51
N ALA A 62 11.47 9.27 -4.47
CA ALA A 62 10.93 7.93 -4.59
C ALA A 62 9.40 7.87 -4.63
N ASN A 63 8.71 8.99 -4.38
CA ASN A 63 7.26 8.99 -4.22
C ASN A 63 6.51 8.47 -5.45
N GLY A 64 6.93 8.87 -6.64
CA GLY A 64 6.30 8.38 -7.87
C GLY A 64 6.42 6.87 -8.02
N MET A 65 7.58 6.32 -7.69
CA MET A 65 7.82 4.88 -7.76
C MET A 65 6.96 4.13 -6.75
N VAL A 66 6.78 4.67 -5.56
CA VAL A 66 5.95 4.02 -4.52
C VAL A 66 4.50 3.93 -4.99
N ILE A 67 3.95 5.02 -5.50
CA ILE A 67 2.58 5.03 -6.03
C ILE A 67 2.45 4.05 -7.20
N GLU A 68 3.42 4.05 -8.11
CA GLU A 68 3.41 3.17 -9.27
C GLU A 68 3.45 1.70 -8.86
N GLN A 69 4.20 1.34 -7.82
CA GLN A 69 4.20 -0.03 -7.30
C GLN A 69 2.79 -0.48 -6.91
N VAL A 70 2.04 0.37 -6.19
CA VAL A 70 0.68 0.03 -5.77
C VAL A 70 -0.22 -0.17 -6.99
N GLN A 71 -0.16 0.77 -7.94
CA GLN A 71 -0.95 0.69 -9.16
C GLN A 71 -0.64 -0.59 -9.94
N ASN A 72 0.63 -0.88 -10.15
CA ASN A 72 1.05 -2.04 -10.94
C ASN A 72 0.73 -3.35 -10.22
N ARG A 73 0.93 -3.40 -8.91
CA ARG A 73 0.63 -4.61 -8.13
C ARG A 73 -0.83 -4.99 -8.22
N LEU A 74 -1.72 -4.01 -8.05
CA LEU A 74 -3.17 -4.26 -8.09
C LEU A 74 -3.66 -4.49 -9.52
N ALA A 75 -3.14 -3.75 -10.48
CA ALA A 75 -3.50 -3.93 -11.89
C ALA A 75 -3.12 -5.31 -12.43
N GLY A 76 -2.13 -5.95 -11.83
CA GLY A 76 -1.71 -7.31 -12.20
C GLY A 76 -2.64 -8.42 -11.70
N ILE A 77 -3.63 -8.10 -10.88
CA ILE A 77 -4.58 -9.09 -10.38
C ILE A 77 -5.78 -9.17 -11.34
N SER A 78 -6.06 -10.37 -11.83
CA SER A 78 -7.09 -10.54 -12.87
C SER A 78 -8.49 -10.15 -12.44
N ASP A 79 -8.80 -10.25 -11.15
CA ASP A 79 -10.12 -9.86 -10.61
C ASP A 79 -10.31 -8.34 -10.60
N ILE A 80 -9.26 -7.57 -10.72
CA ILE A 80 -9.30 -6.11 -10.64
C ILE A 80 -9.25 -5.51 -12.04
N SER A 81 -10.27 -4.73 -12.39
CA SER A 81 -10.36 -4.07 -13.69
C SER A 81 -9.94 -2.60 -13.65
N LYS A 82 -10.09 -1.96 -12.51
CA LYS A 82 -9.80 -0.52 -12.36
C LYS A 82 -9.11 -0.28 -11.03
N VAL A 83 -8.03 0.48 -11.05
CA VAL A 83 -7.28 0.87 -9.86
C VAL A 83 -7.20 2.39 -9.82
N GLU A 84 -7.62 2.97 -8.70
CA GLU A 84 -7.46 4.38 -8.44
C GLU A 84 -6.62 4.54 -7.16
N VAL A 85 -5.55 5.31 -7.22
CA VAL A 85 -4.78 5.69 -6.05
C VAL A 85 -5.08 7.14 -5.74
N ASN A 86 -5.68 7.38 -4.57
CA ASN A 86 -6.01 8.70 -4.08
C ASN A 86 -4.95 9.11 -3.06
N LEU A 87 -4.06 10.01 -3.46
CA LEU A 87 -2.99 10.50 -2.59
C LEU A 87 -3.50 11.65 -1.74
N VAL A 88 -3.36 11.52 -0.43
CA VAL A 88 -3.77 12.54 0.53
C VAL A 88 -2.62 12.90 1.44
N TRP A 89 -2.58 14.15 1.91
CA TRP A 89 -1.54 14.62 2.83
C TRP A 89 -2.08 14.83 4.26
N GLU A 90 -3.38 14.68 4.43
CA GLU A 90 -4.05 14.76 5.73
C GLU A 90 -4.81 13.47 6.02
N PRO A 91 -4.71 12.90 7.23
CA PRO A 91 -3.75 13.27 8.27
C PRO A 91 -2.31 13.00 7.86
N GLN A 92 -1.39 13.84 8.31
CA GLN A 92 0.02 13.69 7.99
C GLN A 92 0.56 12.38 8.59
N TRP A 93 1.37 11.66 7.80
CA TRP A 93 2.02 10.46 8.31
C TRP A 93 3.05 10.81 9.38
N THR A 94 3.10 9.98 10.43
CA THR A 94 4.13 10.04 11.45
C THR A 94 4.62 8.62 11.76
N PRO A 95 5.82 8.45 12.34
CA PRO A 95 6.32 7.12 12.71
C PRO A 95 5.41 6.35 13.68
N HIS A 96 4.52 7.02 14.39
CA HIS A 96 3.56 6.35 15.27
C HIS A 96 2.57 5.46 14.49
N ARG A 97 2.44 5.67 13.19
CA ARG A 97 1.56 4.87 12.34
C ARG A 97 2.17 3.55 11.90
N ILE A 98 3.47 3.35 12.14
CA ILE A 98 4.13 2.08 11.85
C ILE A 98 3.52 1.01 12.74
N SER A 99 3.13 -0.13 12.15
CA SER A 99 2.54 -1.25 12.89
C SER A 99 3.56 -1.87 13.85
N ASP A 100 3.06 -2.67 14.79
CA ASP A 100 3.94 -3.39 15.71
C ASP A 100 4.88 -4.33 14.96
N ALA A 101 4.40 -5.00 13.91
CA ALA A 101 5.24 -5.85 13.07
C ALA A 101 6.33 -5.04 12.38
N GLY A 102 5.99 -3.86 11.85
CA GLY A 102 6.96 -2.97 11.21
C GLY A 102 8.00 -2.46 12.19
N ARG A 103 7.58 -2.12 13.40
CA ARG A 103 8.50 -1.66 14.46
C ARG A 103 9.49 -2.75 14.87
N ARG A 104 9.01 -3.98 15.00
CA ARG A 104 9.88 -5.12 15.31
C ARG A 104 10.93 -5.35 14.24
N GLN A 105 10.54 -5.23 12.98
CA GLN A 105 11.46 -5.37 11.86
C GLN A 105 12.53 -4.29 11.87
N LYS A 106 12.15 -3.03 12.09
CA LYS A 106 13.11 -1.92 12.18
C LYS A 106 14.00 -2.07 13.42
N GLY A 107 13.44 -2.48 14.54
CA GLY A 107 14.19 -2.72 15.76
C GLY A 107 15.28 -3.76 15.57
N SER A 108 14.97 -4.86 14.87
CA SER A 108 15.95 -5.89 14.53
C SER A 108 17.07 -5.34 13.66
N GLN A 109 16.74 -4.53 12.67
CA GLN A 109 17.74 -3.90 11.82
C GLN A 109 18.61 -2.92 12.60
N ALA A 110 17.99 -2.12 13.47
CA ALA A 110 18.72 -1.18 14.31
C ALA A 110 19.66 -1.92 15.27
N GLY A 111 19.20 -3.04 15.83
CA GLY A 111 20.02 -3.88 16.71
C GLY A 111 21.25 -4.42 16.01
N LEU A 112 21.11 -4.86 14.77
CA LEU A 112 22.24 -5.35 13.97
C LEU A 112 23.25 -4.24 13.70
N VAL A 113 22.77 -3.04 13.40
CA VAL A 113 23.63 -1.88 13.13
C VAL A 113 24.38 -1.48 14.41
N SER A 114 23.72 -1.50 15.55
CA SER A 114 24.32 -1.05 16.80
C SER A 114 25.38 -2.03 17.34
N ILE A 115 25.33 -3.28 16.93
CA ILE A 115 26.34 -4.29 17.31
C ILE A 115 27.64 -4.10 16.50
N SER A 116 27.48 -3.63 15.30
CA SER A 116 28.63 -3.40 14.42
C SER A 116 29.30 -2.05 14.71
#